data_49d3da8675f52d547979934670df70cb
#
_entry.id   49d3da8675f52d547979934670df70cb
#
_cell.length_a   1.000
_cell.length_b   1.000
_cell.length_c   1.000
_cell.angle_alpha   90.00
_cell.angle_beta   90.00
_cell.angle_gamma   90.00
#
_symmetry.space_group_name_H-M   'P 1'
#
loop_
_entity.id
_entity.type
_entity.pdbx_description
1 polymer ?
#
loop_
_entity_poly.entity_id
_entity_poly.type
_entity_poly.pdbx_seq_one_letter_code
_entity_poly.pdbx_strand_id
1 'polypeptide(L)'
;MQQLPIKEETEREYLEGYTRVMQFAEYAHTKGWRLSDRQLVYEIVQHERAAQIREKSSLPIVGMRTRSAAYNRGQADALRHILQKQREKT
;
A
#
# COMPACT_ATOMS: atom_id res chain seq x y z
N MET A 1 13.17 28.18 -3.19
CA MET A 1 12.98 27.61 -2.93
C MET A 1 12.74 26.61 -2.76
N GLN A 2 12.54 25.96 -2.38
CA GLN A 2 12.59 24.99 -2.22
C GLN A 2 11.72 24.21 -2.09
N GLN A 3 11.24 23.49 -2.38
CA GLN A 3 10.48 22.69 -2.26
C GLN A 3 10.61 21.50 -2.32
N LEU A 4 10.87 21.02 -2.33
CA LEU A 4 11.34 20.05 -2.37
C LEU A 4 11.17 18.95 -1.58
N PRO A 5 11.06 18.87 -0.55
CA PRO A 5 10.82 17.82 0.37
C PRO A 5 9.51 17.09 0.18
N ILE A 6 8.54 17.70 -0.41
CA ILE A 6 7.24 17.08 -0.64
C ILE A 6 7.38 15.86 -1.54
N LYS A 7 8.19 15.99 -2.59
CA LYS A 7 8.38 14.87 -3.50
C LYS A 7 9.17 13.74 -2.87
N GLU A 8 10.24 14.08 -2.16
CA GLU A 8 11.05 13.08 -1.48
C GLU A 8 10.26 12.37 -0.40
N GLU A 9 9.45 13.12 0.33
CA GLU A 9 8.61 12.56 1.37
C GLU A 9 7.57 11.61 0.78
N THR A 10 7.01 11.97 -0.36
CA THR A 10 6.04 11.13 -1.05
C THR A 10 6.68 9.81 -1.49
N GLU A 11 7.86 9.87 -2.07
CA GLU A 11 8.56 8.67 -2.50
C GLU A 11 8.91 7.78 -1.31
N ARG A 12 9.36 8.40 -0.22
CA ARG A 12 9.71 7.66 0.97
C ARG A 12 8.49 6.95 1.55
N GLU A 13 7.36 7.64 1.60
CA GLU A 13 6.15 7.05 2.14
C GLU A 13 5.62 5.94 1.24
N TYR A 14 5.73 6.10 -0.06
CA TYR A 14 5.37 5.05 -0.99
C TYR A 14 6.21 3.78 -0.74
N LEU A 15 7.52 3.96 -0.65
CA LEU A 15 8.42 2.84 -0.40
C LEU A 15 8.17 2.19 0.96
N GLU A 16 7.82 3.01 1.94
CA GLU A 16 7.50 2.50 3.27
C GLU A 16 6.27 1.60 3.23
N GLY A 17 5.22 2.04 2.52
CA GLY A 17 4.03 1.24 2.37
C GLY A 17 4.30 -0.05 1.61
N TYR A 18 5.05 0.05 0.53
CA TYR A 18 5.43 -1.10 -0.27
C TYR A 18 6.21 -2.12 0.57
N THR A 19 7.22 -1.63 1.27
CA THR A 19 8.07 -2.49 2.11
C THR A 19 7.27 -3.19 3.20
N ARG A 20 6.34 -2.47 3.80
CA ARG A 20 5.52 -3.02 4.87
C ARG A 20 4.74 -4.24 4.40
N VAL A 21 4.14 -4.14 3.23
CA VAL A 21 3.37 -5.25 2.66
C VAL A 21 4.30 -6.41 2.30
N MET A 22 5.46 -6.11 1.71
CA MET A 22 6.39 -7.17 1.34
C MET A 22 6.92 -7.90 2.56
N GLN A 23 7.16 -7.18 3.66
CA GLN A 23 7.57 -7.81 4.91
C GLN A 23 6.49 -8.73 5.45
N PHE A 24 5.24 -8.29 5.36
CA PHE A 24 4.13 -9.14 5.79
C PHE A 24 4.03 -10.40 4.93
N ALA A 25 4.19 -10.25 3.62
CA ALA A 25 4.13 -11.38 2.71
C ALA A 25 5.23 -12.39 3.00
N GLU A 26 6.43 -11.90 3.30
CA GLU A 26 7.55 -12.77 3.65
C GLU A 26 7.27 -13.50 4.94
N TYR A 27 6.75 -12.81 5.93
CA TYR A 27 6.37 -13.42 7.19
C TYR A 27 5.31 -14.49 6.99
N ALA A 28 4.29 -14.19 6.18
CA ALA A 28 3.24 -15.15 5.88
C ALA A 28 3.81 -16.39 5.20
N HIS A 29 4.76 -16.19 4.29
CA HIS A 29 5.41 -17.30 3.61
C HIS A 29 6.13 -18.21 4.61
N THR A 30 6.84 -17.62 5.56
CA THR A 30 7.56 -18.42 6.56
C THR A 30 6.61 -19.18 7.47
N LYS A 31 5.39 -18.70 7.63
CA LYS A 31 4.37 -19.37 8.43
C LYS A 31 3.55 -20.38 7.63
N GLY A 32 3.81 -20.48 6.33
CA GLY A 32 3.04 -21.36 5.47
C GLY A 32 1.63 -20.84 5.17
N TRP A 33 1.37 -19.58 5.42
CA TRP A 33 0.07 -18.98 5.14
C TRP A 33 -0.03 -18.66 3.66
N ARG A 34 -1.17 -18.99 3.08
CA ARG A 34 -1.43 -18.65 1.70
C ARG A 34 -2.47 -17.54 1.63
N LEU A 35 -2.08 -16.47 0.96
CA LEU A 35 -2.99 -15.35 0.76
C LEU A 35 -3.87 -15.65 -0.45
N SER A 36 -5.18 -15.52 -0.28
CA SER A 36 -6.09 -15.79 -1.40
C SER A 36 -6.09 -14.62 -2.37
N ASP A 37 -6.30 -14.93 -3.65
CA ASP A 37 -6.39 -13.89 -4.68
C ASP A 37 -7.53 -12.92 -4.35
N ARG A 38 -8.64 -13.45 -3.87
CA ARG A 38 -9.80 -12.63 -3.53
C ARG A 38 -9.47 -11.63 -2.42
N GLN A 39 -8.75 -12.09 -1.41
CA GLN A 39 -8.35 -11.23 -0.31
C GLN A 39 -7.40 -10.15 -0.81
N LEU A 40 -6.44 -10.52 -1.66
CA LEU A 40 -5.49 -9.57 -2.20
C LEU A 40 -6.19 -8.50 -3.03
N VAL A 41 -7.13 -8.89 -3.88
CA VAL A 41 -7.89 -7.93 -4.69
C VAL A 41 -8.68 -6.99 -3.79
N TYR A 42 -9.31 -7.53 -2.76
CA TYR A 42 -10.07 -6.71 -1.83
C TYR A 42 -9.18 -5.65 -1.17
N GLU A 43 -8.02 -6.06 -0.69
CA GLU A 43 -7.10 -5.14 -0.02
C GLU A 43 -6.56 -4.08 -0.98
N ILE A 44 -6.28 -4.47 -2.23
CA ILE A 44 -5.84 -3.52 -3.24
C ILE A 44 -6.87 -2.41 -3.41
N VAL A 45 -8.13 -2.81 -3.56
CA VAL A 45 -9.22 -1.84 -3.76
C VAL A 45 -9.34 -0.92 -2.56
N GLN A 46 -9.24 -1.48 -1.35
CA GLN A 46 -9.36 -0.67 -0.14
C GLN A 46 -8.24 0.36 -0.04
N HIS A 47 -7.01 -0.03 -0.33
CA HIS A 47 -5.88 0.90 -0.26
C HIS A 47 -5.97 1.96 -1.35
N GLU A 48 -6.41 1.59 -2.55
CA GLU A 48 -6.58 2.59 -3.61
C GLU A 48 -7.67 3.58 -3.28
N ARG A 49 -8.76 3.09 -2.70
CA ARG A 49 -9.86 3.95 -2.29
C ARG A 49 -9.41 4.91 -1.20
N ALA A 50 -8.65 4.42 -0.24
CA ALA A 50 -8.10 5.25 0.82
C ALA A 50 -7.19 6.35 0.25
N ALA A 51 -6.37 5.98 -0.75
CA ALA A 51 -5.49 6.95 -1.38
C ALA A 51 -6.28 8.04 -2.09
N GLN A 52 -7.34 7.65 -2.81
CA GLN A 52 -8.18 8.62 -3.52
C GLN A 52 -8.87 9.58 -2.57
N ILE A 53 -9.39 9.06 -1.47
CA ILE A 53 -10.04 9.89 -0.46
C ILE A 53 -9.05 10.88 0.12
N ARG A 54 -7.85 10.41 0.42
CA ARG A 54 -6.81 11.25 1.00
C ARG A 54 -6.39 12.37 0.06
N GLU A 55 -6.33 12.07 -1.23
CA GLU A 55 -5.96 13.08 -2.22
C GLU A 55 -7.02 14.14 -2.42
N LYS A 56 -8.28 13.75 -2.35
CA LYS A 56 -9.38 14.67 -2.58
C LYS A 56 -9.72 15.49 -1.35
N SER A 57 -9.31 15.03 -0.18
CA SER A 57 -9.62 15.75 1.05
C SER A 57 -8.54 16.77 1.34
N SER A 58 -8.94 18.03 1.43
CA SER A 58 -8.02 19.10 1.82
C SER A 58 -8.03 19.32 3.32
N LEU A 59 -8.95 18.68 4.02
CA LEU A 59 -9.07 18.85 5.45
C LEU A 59 -8.46 17.66 6.19
N PRO A 60 -7.74 17.92 7.29
CA PRO A 60 -7.26 16.80 8.09
C PRO A 60 -8.45 16.05 8.68
N ILE A 61 -8.39 14.74 8.60
CA ILE A 61 -9.44 13.91 9.16
C ILE A 61 -9.04 13.59 10.59
N VAL A 62 -9.66 14.30 11.51
CA VAL A 62 -9.33 14.18 12.93
C VAL A 62 -9.77 12.82 13.45
N GLY A 63 -8.88 12.17 14.17
CA GLY A 63 -9.19 10.89 14.80
C GLY A 63 -9.00 9.68 13.91
N MET A 64 -8.74 9.87 12.64
CA MET A 64 -8.47 8.76 11.74
C MET A 64 -6.97 8.60 11.55
N ARG A 65 -6.51 7.37 11.68
CA ARG A 65 -5.10 7.06 11.45
C ARG A 65 -4.87 6.80 9.96
N THR A 66 -5.29 7.74 9.15
CA THR A 66 -5.11 7.60 7.71
C THR A 66 -3.68 7.95 7.35
N ARG A 67 -3.03 7.01 6.71
CA ARG A 67 -1.71 7.27 6.18
C ARG A 67 -1.86 8.05 4.88
N SER A 68 -0.76 8.56 4.39
CA SER A 68 -0.78 9.37 3.16
C SER A 68 -1.26 8.56 1.96
N ALA A 69 -1.65 9.27 0.91
CA ALA A 69 -2.03 8.61 -0.33
C ALA A 69 -0.87 7.80 -0.89
N ALA A 70 0.35 8.33 -0.81
CA ALA A 70 1.53 7.62 -1.30
C ALA A 70 1.74 6.30 -0.56
N TYR A 71 1.58 6.32 0.76
CA TYR A 71 1.72 5.11 1.56
C TYR A 71 0.70 4.05 1.12
N ASN A 72 -0.55 4.46 0.94
CA ASN A 72 -1.58 3.52 0.53
C ASN A 72 -1.34 2.99 -0.88
N ARG A 73 -0.83 3.83 -1.78
CA ARG A 73 -0.50 3.37 -3.13
C ARG A 73 0.66 2.39 -3.12
N GLY A 74 1.65 2.62 -2.27
CA GLY A 74 2.74 1.68 -2.11
C GLY A 74 2.23 0.32 -1.66
N GLN A 75 1.32 0.32 -0.70
CA GLN A 75 0.72 -0.93 -0.25
C GLN A 75 -0.07 -1.63 -1.34
N ALA A 76 -0.86 -0.87 -2.11
CA ALA A 76 -1.65 -1.44 -3.20
C ALA A 76 -0.73 -2.05 -4.26
N ASP A 77 0.34 -1.36 -4.61
CA ASP A 77 1.26 -1.85 -5.64
C ASP A 77 1.99 -3.11 -5.18
N ALA A 78 2.39 -3.16 -3.91
CA ALA A 78 3.01 -4.36 -3.37
C ALA A 78 2.05 -5.55 -3.40
N LEU A 79 0.79 -5.31 -3.07
CA LEU A 79 -0.23 -6.36 -3.11
C LEU A 79 -0.46 -6.85 -4.54
N ARG A 80 -0.44 -5.93 -5.52
CA ARG A 80 -0.54 -6.32 -6.92
C ARG A 80 0.63 -7.20 -7.34
N HIS A 81 1.81 -6.86 -6.87
CA HIS A 81 3.00 -7.64 -7.16
C HIS A 81 2.88 -9.06 -6.62
N ILE A 82 2.40 -9.17 -5.38
CA ILE A 82 2.18 -10.47 -4.75
C ILE A 82 1.16 -11.28 -5.52
N LEU A 83 0.05 -10.65 -5.89
CA LEU A 83 -1.01 -11.30 -6.64
C LEU A 83 -0.51 -11.82 -7.98
N GLN A 84 0.27 -10.98 -8.69
CA GLN A 84 0.83 -11.37 -9.96
C GLN A 84 1.74 -12.59 -9.82
N LYS A 85 2.60 -12.58 -8.81
CA LYS A 85 3.50 -13.70 -8.57
C LYS A 85 2.76 -14.98 -8.24
N GLN A 86 1.68 -14.89 -7.48
CA GLN A 86 0.88 -16.06 -7.16
C GLN A 86 0.23 -16.64 -8.42
N ARG A 87 -0.24 -15.77 -9.32
CA ARG A 87 -0.87 -16.21 -10.55
C ARG A 87 0.13 -16.83 -11.50
N GLU A 88 1.37 -16.34 -11.50
CA GLU A 88 2.42 -16.91 -12.35
C GLU A 88 2.79 -18.32 -11.94
N LYS A 89 2.57 -18.68 -10.68
CA LYS A 89 2.92 -20.01 -10.18
C LYS A 89 1.83 -21.04 -10.44
N THR A 90 0.72 -20.62 -10.94
CA THR A 90 -0.36 -21.54 -11.30
C THR A 90 -0.44 -21.68 -12.80
#